data_ed1640ad56f90f7277f0803cf3996153
#
_entry.id   ed1640ad56f90f7277f0803cf3996153
#
_cell.length_a   1.000
_cell.length_b   1.000
_cell.length_c   1.000
_cell.angle_alpha   90.00
_cell.angle_beta   90.00
_cell.angle_gamma   90.00
#
_symmetry.space_group_name_H-M   'P 1'
#
loop_
_entity.id
_entity.type
_entity.pdbx_description
1 polymer ?
#
loop_
_entity_poly.entity_id
_entity_poly.type
_entity_poly.pdbx_seq_one_letter_code
_entity_poly.pdbx_strand_id
1 'polypeptide(L)'
;MRNTPHHLLLLVSFAAFLGFPGGAVAASPEPRPPTKEERARYPWLSADRSIRPLAEAIPPPSGYTRVAVEDGSFGTWLRGLPLRPEGSPVQDFGGQDILAGDHAALAAVAELDVGSANLQQCADSIIRLHAEWQWSRGQKERIAYRFTSGDLASWTRYAAGDRARVSGSKVSWVKSGPVDGSRASFRAYLDLVFTYAGTLSLASERQRPKRGDLRPGDFFVLGGSPGHAVLILDVARNAKGERVALLGQGFIPAQDFHVLSPGEDGPWFSLEGEEVATPFWKPFPWSALRRFPAP
;
A
#
# COMPACT_ATOMS: atom_id res chain seq x y z
N MET A 1 -40.64 -83.33 2.31
CA MET A 1 -39.41 -82.54 2.07
C MET A 1 -39.79 -81.08 2.24
N ARG A 2 -39.40 -80.44 3.33
CA ARG A 2 -39.79 -79.07 3.68
C ARG A 2 -38.61 -78.16 3.47
N ASN A 3 -38.67 -77.18 2.56
CA ASN A 3 -37.68 -76.17 2.35
C ASN A 3 -37.92 -74.99 3.29
N THR A 4 -36.91 -74.65 4.09
CA THR A 4 -36.87 -73.44 4.98
C THR A 4 -36.13 -72.36 4.25
N PRO A 5 -36.62 -71.12 4.18
CA PRO A 5 -35.83 -69.99 3.64
C PRO A 5 -35.01 -69.33 4.74
N HIS A 6 -33.70 -69.10 4.46
CA HIS A 6 -32.80 -68.27 5.30
C HIS A 6 -33.05 -66.80 5.05
N HIS A 7 -33.46 -66.08 6.07
CA HIS A 7 -33.51 -64.61 6.06
C HIS A 7 -32.12 -64.05 6.34
N LEU A 8 -31.56 -63.36 5.37
CA LEU A 8 -30.31 -62.59 5.49
C LEU A 8 -30.65 -61.20 6.05
N LEU A 9 -30.24 -60.90 7.27
CA LEU A 9 -30.34 -59.58 7.87
C LEU A 9 -29.19 -58.70 7.36
N LEU A 10 -29.53 -57.66 6.57
CA LEU A 10 -28.61 -56.61 6.19
C LEU A 10 -28.52 -55.56 7.35
N LEU A 11 -27.38 -55.52 8.02
CA LEU A 11 -27.05 -54.46 8.94
C LEU A 11 -26.60 -53.22 8.15
N VAL A 12 -27.47 -52.19 8.10
CA VAL A 12 -27.12 -50.88 7.56
C VAL A 12 -26.45 -50.08 8.66
N SER A 13 -25.12 -49.91 8.56
CA SER A 13 -24.34 -48.98 9.45
C SER A 13 -24.58 -47.56 8.99
N PHE A 14 -25.28 -46.76 9.82
CA PHE A 14 -25.34 -45.32 9.71
C PHE A 14 -24.03 -44.72 10.17
N ALA A 15 -23.18 -44.26 9.24
CA ALA A 15 -22.04 -43.39 9.55
C ALA A 15 -22.56 -41.98 9.81
N ALA A 16 -22.50 -41.54 11.06
CA ALA A 16 -22.79 -40.18 11.42
C ALA A 16 -21.64 -39.28 10.88
N PHE A 17 -21.92 -38.50 9.85
CA PHE A 17 -21.05 -37.42 9.40
C PHE A 17 -21.10 -36.31 10.47
N LEU A 18 -20.08 -36.23 11.29
CA LEU A 18 -19.78 -35.06 12.11
C LEU A 18 -19.37 -33.94 11.15
N GLY A 19 -20.32 -33.08 10.76
CA GLY A 19 -20.02 -31.85 10.05
C GLY A 19 -19.13 -30.96 10.91
N PHE A 20 -17.89 -30.71 10.46
CA PHE A 20 -17.06 -29.63 11.00
C PHE A 20 -17.81 -28.31 10.79
N PRO A 21 -17.96 -27.48 11.82
CA PRO A 21 -18.51 -26.15 11.62
C PRO A 21 -17.55 -25.39 10.69
N GLY A 22 -17.99 -25.13 9.45
CA GLY A 22 -17.30 -24.22 8.53
C GLY A 22 -17.11 -22.89 9.25
N GLY A 23 -15.85 -22.50 9.49
CA GLY A 23 -15.54 -21.20 10.05
C GLY A 23 -16.19 -20.13 9.18
N ALA A 24 -17.15 -19.39 9.73
CA ALA A 24 -17.74 -18.24 9.06
C ALA A 24 -16.61 -17.28 8.73
N VAL A 25 -16.34 -17.07 7.46
CA VAL A 25 -15.52 -15.94 7.00
C VAL A 25 -16.26 -14.70 7.47
N ALA A 26 -15.68 -13.96 8.38
CA ALA A 26 -16.28 -12.69 8.84
C ALA A 26 -16.49 -11.82 7.61
N ALA A 27 -17.73 -11.38 7.40
CA ALA A 27 -18.05 -10.46 6.31
C ALA A 27 -17.15 -9.21 6.44
N SER A 28 -16.62 -8.75 5.32
CA SER A 28 -15.88 -7.48 5.30
C SER A 28 -16.76 -6.37 5.86
N PRO A 29 -16.23 -5.47 6.71
CA PRO A 29 -17.03 -4.41 7.30
C PRO A 29 -17.63 -3.51 6.21
N GLU A 30 -18.87 -3.11 6.40
CA GLU A 30 -19.56 -2.19 5.50
C GLU A 30 -18.83 -0.84 5.42
N PRO A 31 -18.77 -0.24 4.23
CA PRO A 31 -18.23 1.10 4.07
C PRO A 31 -18.99 2.11 4.93
N ARG A 32 -18.28 3.00 5.59
CA ARG A 32 -18.84 4.03 6.48
C ARG A 32 -18.16 5.38 6.30
N PRO A 33 -18.79 6.48 6.68
CA PRO A 33 -18.13 7.77 6.73
C PRO A 33 -16.90 7.74 7.66
N PRO A 34 -15.83 8.51 7.34
CA PRO A 34 -14.64 8.58 8.17
C PRO A 34 -14.94 9.32 9.49
N THR A 35 -14.40 8.82 10.59
CA THR A 35 -14.45 9.49 11.89
C THR A 35 -13.64 10.80 11.89
N LYS A 36 -13.79 11.61 12.95
CA LYS A 36 -13.00 12.83 13.13
C LYS A 36 -11.49 12.49 13.25
N GLU A 37 -11.17 11.42 13.96
CA GLU A 37 -9.80 10.93 14.18
C GLU A 37 -9.18 10.43 12.87
N GLU A 38 -9.96 9.74 12.05
CA GLU A 38 -9.49 9.30 10.71
C GLU A 38 -9.25 10.50 9.79
N ARG A 39 -10.12 11.51 9.77
CA ARG A 39 -9.87 12.74 9.00
C ARG A 39 -8.65 13.53 9.51
N ALA A 40 -8.37 13.50 10.81
CA ALA A 40 -7.15 14.10 11.35
C ALA A 40 -5.90 13.33 10.92
N ARG A 41 -6.00 12.00 10.83
CA ARG A 41 -4.92 11.11 10.40
C ARG A 41 -4.70 11.11 8.89
N TYR A 42 -5.78 11.25 8.11
CA TYR A 42 -5.81 11.27 6.66
C TYR A 42 -6.46 12.58 6.17
N PRO A 43 -5.71 13.70 6.20
CA PRO A 43 -6.30 15.03 6.06
C PRO A 43 -6.82 15.38 4.65
N TRP A 44 -6.70 14.48 3.71
CA TRP A 44 -7.34 14.59 2.38
C TRP A 44 -8.77 14.01 2.34
N LEU A 45 -9.20 13.28 3.40
CA LEU A 45 -10.53 12.71 3.46
C LEU A 45 -11.59 13.76 3.70
N SER A 46 -12.62 13.78 2.87
CA SER A 46 -13.85 14.53 3.12
C SER A 46 -14.86 13.68 3.90
N ALA A 47 -15.79 14.35 4.57
CA ALA A 47 -16.75 13.70 5.47
C ALA A 47 -17.84 12.89 4.73
N ASP A 48 -18.05 13.16 3.46
CA ASP A 48 -19.04 12.52 2.58
C ASP A 48 -18.54 11.23 1.90
N ARG A 49 -17.27 10.91 2.07
CA ARG A 49 -16.71 9.66 1.53
C ARG A 49 -17.10 8.46 2.37
N SER A 50 -17.33 7.33 1.74
CA SER A 50 -17.47 6.03 2.40
C SER A 50 -16.16 5.27 2.28
N ILE A 51 -15.62 4.84 3.43
CA ILE A 51 -14.32 4.17 3.52
C ILE A 51 -14.39 2.88 4.33
N ARG A 52 -13.38 2.05 4.12
CA ARG A 52 -13.03 0.91 5.00
C ARG A 52 -11.54 1.00 5.34
N PRO A 53 -11.13 0.91 6.60
CA PRO A 53 -9.71 0.81 6.96
C PRO A 53 -9.09 -0.46 6.38
N LEU A 54 -7.87 -0.37 5.83
CA LEU A 54 -7.19 -1.49 5.15
C LEU A 54 -7.15 -2.77 6.01
N ALA A 55 -6.80 -2.64 7.29
CA ALA A 55 -6.68 -3.80 8.17
C ALA A 55 -8.03 -4.48 8.48
N GLU A 56 -9.12 -3.74 8.43
CA GLU A 56 -10.48 -4.27 8.61
C GLU A 56 -10.98 -4.92 7.31
N ALA A 57 -10.73 -4.26 6.17
CA ALA A 57 -11.18 -4.72 4.87
C ALA A 57 -10.45 -5.98 4.38
N ILE A 58 -9.17 -6.14 4.72
CA ILE A 58 -8.33 -7.23 4.21
C ILE A 58 -7.68 -7.95 5.40
N PRO A 59 -8.37 -8.92 6.03
CA PRO A 59 -7.81 -9.73 7.11
C PRO A 59 -6.64 -10.60 6.61
N PRO A 60 -5.72 -11.04 7.49
CA PRO A 60 -4.70 -11.99 7.12
C PRO A 60 -5.32 -13.35 6.74
N PRO A 61 -4.61 -14.18 5.93
CA PRO A 61 -5.08 -15.51 5.58
C PRO A 61 -5.28 -16.38 6.83
N SER A 62 -6.11 -17.42 6.71
CA SER A 62 -6.31 -18.37 7.80
C SER A 62 -4.98 -18.95 8.28
N GLY A 63 -4.78 -18.97 9.60
CA GLY A 63 -3.54 -19.44 10.24
C GLY A 63 -2.40 -18.42 10.26
N TYR A 64 -2.58 -17.22 9.71
CA TYR A 64 -1.61 -16.13 9.80
C TYR A 64 -2.05 -15.05 10.79
N THR A 65 -1.08 -14.43 11.44
CA THR A 65 -1.27 -13.30 12.36
C THR A 65 -0.40 -12.15 11.92
N ARG A 66 -0.95 -10.93 11.92
CA ARG A 66 -0.18 -9.72 11.60
C ARG A 66 1.03 -9.58 12.53
N VAL A 67 2.17 -9.22 11.93
CA VAL A 67 3.36 -8.90 12.75
C VAL A 67 3.08 -7.67 13.63
N ALA A 68 3.66 -7.64 14.81
CA ALA A 68 3.56 -6.46 15.66
C ALA A 68 4.23 -5.25 15.00
N VAL A 69 3.63 -4.10 15.15
CA VAL A 69 4.16 -2.80 14.72
C VAL A 69 4.03 -1.81 15.87
N GLU A 70 4.96 -0.86 15.97
CA GLU A 70 4.93 0.17 16.99
C GLU A 70 3.78 1.16 16.76
N ASP A 71 3.17 1.61 17.83
CA ASP A 71 2.11 2.63 17.77
C ASP A 71 2.63 3.92 17.15
N GLY A 72 1.83 4.49 16.25
CA GLY A 72 2.20 5.69 15.52
C GLY A 72 3.30 5.49 14.47
N SER A 73 3.80 4.27 14.26
CA SER A 73 4.70 3.96 13.14
C SER A 73 4.01 4.12 11.79
N PHE A 74 4.79 4.20 10.71
CA PHE A 74 4.24 4.20 9.36
C PHE A 74 3.43 2.94 9.07
N GLY A 75 3.86 1.78 9.59
CA GLY A 75 3.12 0.53 9.47
C GLY A 75 1.75 0.56 10.15
N THR A 76 1.65 1.10 11.37
CA THR A 76 0.34 1.29 12.04
C THR A 76 -0.55 2.25 11.26
N TRP A 77 0.02 3.31 10.72
CA TRP A 77 -0.69 4.28 9.89
C TRP A 77 -1.22 3.62 8.60
N LEU A 78 -0.42 2.80 7.91
CA LEU A 78 -0.82 2.08 6.69
C LEU A 78 -1.96 1.07 6.95
N ARG A 79 -2.00 0.42 8.11
CA ARG A 79 -3.11 -0.46 8.50
C ARG A 79 -4.46 0.24 8.57
N GLY A 80 -4.46 1.52 8.89
CA GLY A 80 -5.67 2.35 8.88
C GLY A 80 -5.93 3.03 7.53
N LEU A 81 -5.12 2.79 6.48
CA LEU A 81 -5.28 3.45 5.18
C LEU A 81 -6.72 3.29 4.69
N PRO A 82 -7.42 4.40 4.40
CA PRO A 82 -8.79 4.34 3.93
C PRO A 82 -8.86 3.76 2.52
N LEU A 83 -9.73 2.77 2.35
CA LEU A 83 -10.04 2.15 1.07
C LEU A 83 -11.42 2.59 0.60
N ARG A 84 -11.59 2.69 -0.71
CA ARG A 84 -12.88 2.87 -1.37
C ARG A 84 -13.78 1.63 -1.19
N PRO A 85 -15.09 1.74 -1.45
CA PRO A 85 -15.99 0.57 -1.51
C PRO A 85 -15.44 -0.52 -2.42
N GLU A 86 -15.80 -1.76 -2.11
CA GLU A 86 -15.43 -2.92 -2.93
C GLU A 86 -15.95 -2.78 -4.36
N GLY A 87 -15.19 -3.29 -5.34
CA GLY A 87 -15.52 -3.14 -6.75
C GLY A 87 -15.23 -1.75 -7.34
N SER A 88 -14.59 -0.85 -6.58
CA SER A 88 -14.15 0.44 -7.14
C SER A 88 -13.06 0.22 -8.20
N PRO A 89 -13.18 0.81 -9.41
CA PRO A 89 -12.15 0.73 -10.42
C PRO A 89 -10.92 1.56 -10.05
N VAL A 90 -9.76 1.24 -10.63
CA VAL A 90 -8.58 2.10 -10.60
C VAL A 90 -8.72 3.13 -11.72
N GLN A 91 -8.65 4.42 -11.37
CA GLN A 91 -8.76 5.53 -12.33
C GLN A 91 -7.41 6.25 -12.46
N ASP A 92 -7.14 6.76 -13.66
CA ASP A 92 -6.01 7.65 -13.88
C ASP A 92 -6.29 9.08 -13.39
N PHE A 93 -5.30 9.96 -13.49
CA PHE A 93 -5.39 11.37 -13.11
C PHE A 93 -6.43 12.17 -13.90
N GLY A 94 -6.92 11.64 -15.01
CA GLY A 94 -7.99 12.21 -15.84
C GLY A 94 -9.37 11.65 -15.50
N GLY A 95 -9.46 10.65 -14.59
CA GLY A 95 -10.70 9.98 -14.22
C GLY A 95 -11.10 8.85 -15.18
N GLN A 96 -10.19 8.40 -16.06
CA GLN A 96 -10.43 7.25 -16.93
C GLN A 96 -10.16 5.96 -16.18
N ASP A 97 -11.06 4.99 -16.28
CA ASP A 97 -10.89 3.65 -15.71
C ASP A 97 -9.71 2.91 -16.39
N ILE A 98 -8.73 2.52 -15.59
CA ILE A 98 -7.53 1.77 -16.02
C ILE A 98 -7.67 0.28 -15.71
N LEU A 99 -8.19 -0.06 -14.52
CA LEU A 99 -8.52 -1.43 -14.14
C LEU A 99 -9.96 -1.48 -13.66
N ALA A 100 -10.72 -2.44 -14.16
CA ALA A 100 -12.06 -2.71 -13.64
C ALA A 100 -12.00 -3.16 -12.18
N GLY A 101 -13.05 -2.87 -11.41
CA GLY A 101 -13.08 -3.17 -9.98
C GLY A 101 -13.05 -4.66 -9.63
N ASP A 102 -13.33 -5.54 -10.58
CA ASP A 102 -13.27 -7.00 -10.50
C ASP A 102 -12.01 -7.61 -11.14
N HIS A 103 -11.04 -6.77 -11.52
CA HIS A 103 -9.81 -7.24 -12.16
C HIS A 103 -9.02 -8.15 -11.20
N ALA A 104 -8.59 -9.34 -11.67
CA ALA A 104 -7.97 -10.39 -10.85
C ALA A 104 -6.69 -9.94 -10.09
N ALA A 105 -5.98 -8.94 -10.60
CA ALA A 105 -4.79 -8.37 -9.96
C ALA A 105 -5.09 -7.19 -9.01
N LEU A 106 -6.36 -6.84 -8.81
CA LEU A 106 -6.82 -5.74 -7.95
C LEU A 106 -7.54 -6.28 -6.73
N ALA A 107 -7.05 -5.94 -5.53
CA ALA A 107 -7.72 -6.29 -4.29
C ALA A 107 -8.56 -5.14 -3.72
N ALA A 108 -8.06 -3.91 -3.81
CA ALA A 108 -8.77 -2.72 -3.34
C ALA A 108 -8.13 -1.44 -3.87
N VAL A 109 -8.85 -0.34 -3.84
CA VAL A 109 -8.38 1.00 -4.20
C VAL A 109 -8.33 1.88 -2.96
N ALA A 110 -7.22 2.57 -2.72
CA ALA A 110 -7.12 3.53 -1.63
C ALA A 110 -7.93 4.80 -1.94
N GLU A 111 -8.62 5.34 -0.92
CA GLU A 111 -9.23 6.67 -1.00
C GLU A 111 -8.13 7.72 -0.84
N LEU A 112 -7.40 7.97 -1.93
CA LEU A 112 -6.28 8.91 -2.00
C LEU A 112 -6.34 9.62 -3.34
N ASP A 113 -6.39 10.96 -3.33
CA ASP A 113 -6.40 11.75 -4.55
C ASP A 113 -5.08 11.63 -5.33
N VAL A 114 -5.18 11.49 -6.64
CA VAL A 114 -4.01 11.43 -7.54
C VAL A 114 -3.57 12.84 -7.96
N GLY A 115 -4.47 13.80 -7.90
CA GLY A 115 -4.27 15.14 -8.48
C GLY A 115 -4.69 15.18 -9.95
N SER A 116 -4.49 16.33 -10.60
CA SER A 116 -4.95 16.59 -11.95
C SER A 116 -3.84 16.51 -13.01
N ALA A 117 -2.65 16.06 -12.63
CA ALA A 117 -1.49 15.94 -13.52
C ALA A 117 -0.92 14.53 -13.51
N ASN A 118 -0.30 14.13 -14.62
CA ASN A 118 0.39 12.82 -14.71
C ASN A 118 1.72 12.83 -13.92
N LEU A 119 1.65 12.99 -12.59
CA LEU A 119 2.80 13.12 -11.71
C LEU A 119 2.86 12.00 -10.67
N GLN A 120 1.80 11.77 -9.90
CA GLN A 120 1.79 10.80 -8.79
C GLN A 120 1.75 9.35 -9.31
N GLN A 121 2.90 8.86 -9.79
CA GLN A 121 3.09 7.50 -10.31
C GLN A 121 3.52 6.53 -9.19
N CYS A 122 4.20 5.43 -9.51
CA CYS A 122 4.53 4.37 -8.54
C CYS A 122 5.41 4.84 -7.36
N ALA A 123 6.54 5.46 -7.65
CA ALA A 123 7.46 5.98 -6.63
C ALA A 123 6.83 7.16 -5.86
N ASP A 124 6.11 8.01 -6.57
CA ASP A 124 5.50 9.21 -6.04
C ASP A 124 4.37 8.90 -5.06
N SER A 125 3.61 7.85 -5.32
CA SER A 125 2.59 7.35 -4.40
C SER A 125 3.20 6.87 -3.07
N ILE A 126 4.36 6.22 -3.10
CA ILE A 126 5.08 5.80 -1.88
C ILE A 126 5.58 7.03 -1.11
N ILE A 127 6.18 8.00 -1.81
CA ILE A 127 6.60 9.28 -1.24
C ILE A 127 5.40 10.01 -0.64
N ARG A 128 4.27 10.07 -1.36
CA ARG A 128 3.03 10.71 -0.90
C ARG A 128 2.56 10.12 0.42
N LEU A 129 2.41 8.81 0.51
CA LEU A 129 1.91 8.14 1.72
C LEU A 129 2.85 8.35 2.91
N HIS A 130 4.17 8.27 2.70
CA HIS A 130 5.14 8.53 3.76
C HIS A 130 5.12 10.00 4.22
N ALA A 131 5.00 10.95 3.31
CA ALA A 131 4.92 12.37 3.62
C ALA A 131 3.63 12.71 4.40
N GLU A 132 2.50 12.11 4.01
CA GLU A 132 1.22 12.28 4.71
C GLU A 132 1.25 11.70 6.12
N TRP A 133 1.89 10.54 6.31
CA TRP A 133 2.11 9.99 7.63
C TRP A 133 2.90 10.96 8.52
N GLN A 134 4.03 11.48 8.03
CA GLN A 134 4.84 12.45 8.80
C GLN A 134 4.05 13.74 9.09
N TRP A 135 3.27 14.22 8.11
CA TRP A 135 2.39 15.37 8.31
C TRP A 135 1.36 15.12 9.42
N SER A 136 0.68 13.99 9.39
CA SER A 136 -0.34 13.62 10.38
C SER A 136 0.22 13.47 11.80
N ARG A 137 1.53 13.22 11.91
CA ARG A 137 2.27 13.13 13.17
C ARG A 137 2.82 14.48 13.66
N GLY A 138 2.61 15.56 12.91
CA GLY A 138 3.21 16.87 13.20
C GLY A 138 4.72 16.94 12.94
N GLN A 139 5.32 15.92 12.30
CA GLN A 139 6.77 15.81 12.05
C GLN A 139 7.17 16.53 10.75
N LYS A 140 6.65 17.73 10.54
CA LYS A 140 6.79 18.48 9.29
C LYS A 140 8.24 18.81 8.93
N GLU A 141 9.09 18.98 9.92
CA GLU A 141 10.54 19.24 9.77
C GLU A 141 11.31 18.03 9.18
N ARG A 142 10.74 16.84 9.26
CA ARG A 142 11.34 15.61 8.74
C ARG A 142 10.93 15.29 7.30
N ILE A 143 9.93 15.99 6.79
CA ILE A 143 9.45 15.79 5.41
C ILE A 143 10.49 16.33 4.45
N ALA A 144 11.28 15.43 3.89
CA ALA A 144 12.32 15.75 2.93
C ALA A 144 12.63 14.55 2.04
N TYR A 145 12.71 14.79 0.73
CA TYR A 145 12.97 13.75 -0.27
C TYR A 145 14.06 14.19 -1.22
N ARG A 146 14.79 13.21 -1.77
CA ARG A 146 15.84 13.52 -2.74
C ARG A 146 15.26 13.53 -4.15
N PHE A 147 15.66 14.51 -4.93
CA PHE A 147 15.52 14.47 -6.37
C PHE A 147 16.45 13.41 -6.98
N THR A 148 16.24 13.03 -8.20
CA THR A 148 17.12 12.11 -8.95
C THR A 148 18.56 12.64 -9.06
N SER A 149 18.75 13.96 -9.00
CA SER A 149 20.07 14.62 -8.91
C SER A 149 20.80 14.37 -7.60
N GLY A 150 20.11 13.87 -6.55
CA GLY A 150 20.63 13.72 -5.20
C GLY A 150 20.35 14.89 -4.27
N ASP A 151 19.90 16.04 -4.79
CA ASP A 151 19.57 17.23 -4.00
C ASP A 151 18.38 16.97 -3.09
N LEU A 152 18.45 17.49 -1.85
CA LEU A 152 17.39 17.31 -0.86
C LEU A 152 16.37 18.44 -0.97
N ALA A 153 15.12 18.09 -1.23
CA ALA A 153 13.97 18.98 -1.16
C ALA A 153 13.28 18.79 0.19
N SER A 154 13.38 19.76 1.09
CA SER A 154 12.67 19.73 2.37
C SER A 154 11.42 20.58 2.34
N TRP A 155 10.36 20.09 2.98
CA TRP A 155 9.12 20.82 3.16
C TRP A 155 9.31 22.16 3.86
N THR A 156 10.11 22.18 4.93
CA THR A 156 10.35 23.41 5.70
C THR A 156 10.97 24.53 4.85
N ARG A 157 11.88 24.18 3.96
CA ARG A 157 12.47 25.11 3.01
C ARG A 157 11.45 25.63 2.01
N TYR A 158 10.62 24.74 1.45
CA TYR A 158 9.56 25.12 0.52
C TYR A 158 8.51 26.00 1.19
N ALA A 159 8.04 25.62 2.38
CA ALA A 159 7.08 26.39 3.16
C ALA A 159 7.60 27.78 3.58
N ALA A 160 8.91 27.91 3.74
CA ALA A 160 9.57 29.20 3.99
C ALA A 160 9.67 30.09 2.74
N GLY A 161 9.19 29.64 1.57
CA GLY A 161 9.15 30.43 0.33
C GLY A 161 10.32 30.19 -0.63
N ASP A 162 11.19 29.21 -0.37
CA ASP A 162 12.20 28.79 -1.34
C ASP A 162 11.55 27.95 -2.45
N ARG A 163 12.01 28.14 -3.68
CA ARG A 163 11.58 27.36 -4.87
C ARG A 163 12.80 26.80 -5.58
N ALA A 164 12.73 25.52 -5.95
CA ALA A 164 13.77 24.87 -6.73
C ALA A 164 13.81 25.42 -8.16
N ARG A 165 15.01 25.68 -8.64
CA ARG A 165 15.31 25.94 -10.06
C ARG A 165 16.22 24.82 -10.52
N VAL A 166 15.73 24.02 -11.48
CA VAL A 166 16.43 22.86 -12.02
C VAL A 166 16.89 23.18 -13.44
N SER A 167 18.18 22.96 -13.70
CA SER A 167 18.78 23.07 -15.03
C SER A 167 19.70 21.88 -15.27
N GLY A 168 19.24 20.91 -16.07
CA GLY A 168 19.88 19.60 -16.18
C GLY A 168 19.94 18.90 -14.83
N SER A 169 21.13 18.51 -14.39
CA SER A 169 21.34 17.88 -13.07
C SER A 169 21.61 18.87 -11.93
N LYS A 170 21.67 20.19 -12.21
CA LYS A 170 21.95 21.22 -11.21
C LYS A 170 20.66 21.74 -10.60
N VAL A 171 20.59 21.78 -9.28
CA VAL A 171 19.47 22.32 -8.52
C VAL A 171 19.96 23.52 -7.70
N SER A 172 19.28 24.63 -7.82
CA SER A 172 19.44 25.80 -6.97
C SER A 172 18.13 26.20 -6.33
N TRP A 173 18.19 26.84 -5.18
CA TRP A 173 17.00 27.26 -4.46
C TRP A 173 16.99 28.78 -4.33
N VAL A 174 15.89 29.40 -4.69
CA VAL A 174 15.72 30.85 -4.66
C VAL A 174 14.50 31.24 -3.85
N LYS A 175 14.61 32.33 -3.10
CA LYS A 175 13.49 32.90 -2.34
C LYS A 175 12.56 33.60 -3.32
N SER A 176 11.52 32.94 -3.79
CA SER A 176 10.63 33.47 -4.83
C SER A 176 9.15 33.12 -4.63
N GLY A 177 8.80 32.40 -3.57
CA GLY A 177 7.44 32.10 -3.21
C GLY A 177 7.00 32.73 -1.88
N PRO A 178 5.71 32.68 -1.55
CA PRO A 178 5.22 33.11 -0.25
C PRO A 178 5.69 32.15 0.86
N VAL A 179 5.73 32.63 2.09
CA VAL A 179 5.82 31.79 3.29
C VAL A 179 4.44 31.20 3.51
N ASP A 180 4.28 29.89 3.32
CA ASP A 180 2.99 29.21 3.39
C ASP A 180 3.12 27.76 3.87
N GLY A 181 2.60 27.48 5.06
CA GLY A 181 2.55 26.15 5.68
C GLY A 181 1.22 25.43 5.49
N SER A 182 0.35 25.87 4.59
CA SER A 182 -0.98 25.29 4.34
C SER A 182 -0.92 23.91 3.67
N ARG A 183 -2.04 23.20 3.69
CA ARG A 183 -2.20 21.92 2.97
C ARG A 183 -2.08 22.10 1.45
N ALA A 184 -2.57 23.21 0.90
CA ALA A 184 -2.44 23.49 -0.52
C ALA A 184 -0.97 23.67 -0.92
N SER A 185 -0.20 24.41 -0.12
CA SER A 185 1.24 24.58 -0.32
C SER A 185 1.99 23.25 -0.16
N PHE A 186 1.57 22.39 0.77
CA PHE A 186 2.14 21.04 0.93
C PHE A 186 1.88 20.16 -0.29
N ARG A 187 0.69 20.21 -0.89
CA ARG A 187 0.41 19.49 -2.14
C ARG A 187 1.30 20.00 -3.27
N ALA A 188 1.45 21.30 -3.42
CA ALA A 188 2.34 21.88 -4.43
C ALA A 188 3.82 21.50 -4.22
N TYR A 189 4.26 21.37 -2.96
CA TYR A 189 5.58 20.82 -2.63
C TYR A 189 5.72 19.35 -3.08
N LEU A 190 4.70 18.52 -2.85
CA LEU A 190 4.72 17.13 -3.30
C LEU A 190 4.77 17.03 -4.82
N ASP A 191 4.01 17.88 -5.54
CA ASP A 191 4.06 17.92 -7.01
C ASP A 191 5.44 18.33 -7.53
N LEU A 192 6.15 19.23 -6.83
CA LEU A 192 7.56 19.53 -7.10
C LEU A 192 8.44 18.29 -6.90
N VAL A 193 8.23 17.55 -5.79
CA VAL A 193 8.99 16.33 -5.52
C VAL A 193 8.74 15.29 -6.60
N PHE A 194 7.49 15.05 -6.98
CA PHE A 194 7.10 14.09 -8.03
C PHE A 194 7.67 14.45 -9.40
N THR A 195 7.88 15.73 -9.68
CA THR A 195 8.50 16.17 -10.93
C THR A 195 9.97 15.76 -11.04
N TYR A 196 10.72 15.73 -9.93
CA TYR A 196 12.17 15.55 -9.94
C TYR A 196 12.68 14.32 -9.16
N ALA A 197 11.85 13.69 -8.36
CA ALA A 197 12.12 12.41 -7.74
C ALA A 197 11.57 11.26 -8.61
N GLY A 198 11.79 10.03 -8.20
CA GLY A 198 11.27 8.84 -8.88
C GLY A 198 11.93 7.57 -8.39
N THR A 199 11.84 6.50 -9.17
CA THR A 199 12.40 5.19 -8.77
C THR A 199 13.91 5.22 -8.57
N LEU A 200 14.65 6.04 -9.30
CA LEU A 200 16.10 6.21 -9.11
C LEU A 200 16.43 6.84 -7.75
N SER A 201 15.69 7.85 -7.33
CA SER A 201 15.88 8.46 -6.01
C SER A 201 15.48 7.51 -4.88
N LEU A 202 14.37 6.79 -4.98
CA LEU A 202 13.98 5.77 -3.99
C LEU A 202 14.99 4.61 -3.92
N ALA A 203 15.53 4.16 -5.07
CA ALA A 203 16.56 3.12 -5.09
C ALA A 203 17.87 3.55 -4.41
N SER A 204 18.13 4.86 -4.31
CA SER A 204 19.28 5.43 -3.61
C SER A 204 19.13 5.47 -2.09
N GLU A 205 17.94 5.17 -1.53
CA GLU A 205 17.73 5.11 -0.08
C GLU A 205 18.72 4.16 0.58
N ARG A 206 19.34 4.64 1.67
CA ARG A 206 20.47 3.96 2.30
C ARG A 206 20.06 2.76 3.14
N GLN A 207 18.86 2.81 3.73
CA GLN A 207 18.38 1.72 4.58
C GLN A 207 17.94 0.54 3.71
N ARG A 208 18.66 -0.58 3.86
CA ARG A 208 18.43 -1.86 3.16
C ARG A 208 18.11 -2.94 4.17
N PRO A 209 16.84 -3.11 4.54
CA PRO A 209 16.44 -4.14 5.50
C PRO A 209 16.83 -5.52 4.99
N LYS A 210 17.18 -6.42 5.90
CA LYS A 210 17.29 -7.84 5.57
C LYS A 210 15.88 -8.41 5.39
N ARG A 211 15.76 -9.47 4.61
CA ARG A 211 14.50 -10.18 4.41
C ARG A 211 13.81 -10.53 5.75
N GLY A 212 14.59 -10.96 6.77
CA GLY A 212 14.09 -11.27 8.12
C GLY A 212 13.48 -10.08 8.86
N ASP A 213 13.92 -8.86 8.59
CA ASP A 213 13.54 -7.62 9.29
C ASP A 213 12.47 -6.81 8.52
N LEU A 214 11.90 -7.39 7.46
CA LEU A 214 10.86 -6.76 6.64
C LEU A 214 9.64 -6.41 7.49
N ARG A 215 9.10 -5.19 7.29
CA ARG A 215 7.94 -4.68 8.02
C ARG A 215 7.06 -3.79 7.14
N PRO A 216 5.81 -3.53 7.53
CA PRO A 216 4.96 -2.54 6.86
C PRO A 216 5.65 -1.18 6.77
N GLY A 217 5.59 -0.55 5.59
CA GLY A 217 6.28 0.70 5.28
C GLY A 217 7.63 0.53 4.57
N ASP A 218 8.17 -0.69 4.48
CA ASP A 218 9.25 -1.01 3.55
C ASP A 218 8.70 -1.05 2.11
N PHE A 219 9.58 -0.93 1.13
CA PHE A 219 9.18 -0.97 -0.27
C PHE A 219 10.23 -1.65 -1.14
N PHE A 220 9.78 -2.31 -2.18
CA PHE A 220 10.66 -2.78 -3.25
C PHE A 220 10.75 -1.72 -4.34
N VAL A 221 11.95 -1.50 -4.86
CA VAL A 221 12.19 -0.56 -5.96
C VAL A 221 13.25 -1.04 -6.92
N LEU A 222 12.92 -1.04 -8.20
CA LEU A 222 13.85 -1.17 -9.31
C LEU A 222 14.00 0.20 -9.96
N GLY A 223 15.12 0.87 -9.69
CA GLY A 223 15.43 2.17 -10.27
C GLY A 223 15.65 2.07 -11.77
N GLY A 224 15.08 3.01 -12.53
CA GLY A 224 15.25 3.04 -13.98
C GLY A 224 14.30 4.02 -14.66
N SER A 225 14.38 4.03 -16.00
CA SER A 225 13.44 4.70 -16.89
C SER A 225 13.18 3.78 -18.09
N PRO A 226 12.15 2.92 -18.02
CA PRO A 226 11.20 2.79 -16.93
C PRO A 226 11.79 2.07 -15.70
N GLY A 227 11.30 2.47 -14.51
CA GLY A 227 11.52 1.80 -13.24
C GLY A 227 10.18 1.55 -12.55
N HIS A 228 10.16 0.77 -11.45
CA HIS A 228 8.94 0.52 -10.70
C HIS A 228 9.19 0.33 -9.21
N ALA A 229 8.16 0.64 -8.40
CA ALA A 229 8.20 0.46 -6.96
C ALA A 229 6.85 0.01 -6.42
N VAL A 230 6.88 -0.86 -5.40
CA VAL A 230 5.70 -1.33 -4.67
C VAL A 230 5.92 -1.16 -3.16
N LEU A 231 4.89 -0.72 -2.45
CA LEU A 231 4.91 -0.49 -1.00
C LEU A 231 4.39 -1.73 -0.26
N ILE A 232 5.06 -2.13 0.81
CA ILE A 232 4.57 -3.15 1.73
C ILE A 232 3.60 -2.50 2.71
N LEU A 233 2.32 -2.79 2.54
CA LEU A 233 1.25 -2.20 3.33
C LEU A 233 1.06 -2.91 4.67
N ASP A 234 1.18 -4.23 4.66
CA ASP A 234 1.09 -5.06 5.87
C ASP A 234 1.87 -6.36 5.70
N VAL A 235 2.18 -7.00 6.83
CA VAL A 235 2.89 -8.29 6.89
C VAL A 235 2.20 -9.17 7.91
N ALA A 236 2.02 -10.46 7.57
CA ALA A 236 1.53 -11.46 8.49
C ALA A 236 2.44 -12.70 8.49
N ARG A 237 2.39 -13.48 9.58
CA ARG A 237 3.23 -14.66 9.79
C ARG A 237 2.39 -15.80 10.37
N ASN A 238 2.64 -17.02 9.92
CA ASN A 238 2.04 -18.23 10.49
C ASN A 238 2.91 -18.84 11.61
N ALA A 239 2.41 -19.91 12.23
CA ALA A 239 3.11 -20.62 13.31
C ALA A 239 4.45 -21.27 12.87
N LYS A 240 4.63 -21.54 11.58
CA LYS A 240 5.89 -22.08 11.02
C LYS A 240 6.93 -20.98 10.75
N GLY A 241 6.54 -19.70 10.88
CA GLY A 241 7.38 -18.56 10.57
C GLY A 241 7.32 -18.10 9.11
N GLU A 242 6.53 -18.76 8.25
CA GLU A 242 6.29 -18.35 6.88
C GLU A 242 5.54 -17.02 6.87
N ARG A 243 5.89 -16.13 5.94
CA ARG A 243 5.38 -14.76 5.90
C ARG A 243 4.68 -14.45 4.58
N VAL A 244 3.68 -13.58 4.70
CA VAL A 244 2.96 -13.00 3.58
C VAL A 244 2.87 -11.48 3.75
N ALA A 245 2.73 -10.75 2.64
CA ALA A 245 2.59 -9.30 2.64
C ALA A 245 1.43 -8.83 1.78
N LEU A 246 0.80 -7.73 2.19
CA LEU A 246 -0.02 -6.92 1.30
C LEU A 246 0.89 -5.92 0.58
N LEU A 247 0.77 -5.85 -0.73
CA LEU A 247 1.53 -4.94 -1.58
C LEU A 247 0.59 -3.94 -2.25
N GLY A 248 1.04 -2.70 -2.37
CA GLY A 248 0.30 -1.65 -3.07
C GLY A 248 1.18 -0.80 -3.96
N GLN A 249 0.57 -0.22 -4.98
CA GLN A 249 1.25 0.62 -5.96
C GLN A 249 0.36 1.73 -6.53
N GLY A 250 0.98 2.82 -7.00
CA GLY A 250 0.51 3.58 -8.16
C GLY A 250 1.20 3.05 -9.41
N PHE A 251 0.86 3.56 -10.60
CA PHE A 251 1.48 3.10 -11.85
C PHE A 251 1.59 4.24 -12.87
N ILE A 252 1.95 3.92 -14.12
CA ILE A 252 2.03 4.83 -15.25
C ILE A 252 0.88 4.51 -16.21
N PRO A 253 0.04 5.51 -16.60
CA PRO A 253 0.05 6.91 -16.15
C PRO A 253 -0.24 7.04 -14.65
N ALA A 254 -0.09 8.25 -14.09
CA ALA A 254 -0.47 8.52 -12.70
C ALA A 254 -1.92 8.09 -12.46
N GLN A 255 -2.13 7.22 -11.49
CA GLN A 255 -3.40 6.57 -11.24
C GLN A 255 -3.60 6.29 -9.75
N ASP A 256 -4.79 5.91 -9.37
CA ASP A 256 -5.15 5.56 -8.01
C ASP A 256 -4.15 4.57 -7.40
N PHE A 257 -3.74 4.85 -6.17
CA PHE A 257 -2.98 3.88 -5.40
C PHE A 257 -3.88 2.70 -5.04
N HIS A 258 -3.46 1.50 -5.38
CA HIS A 258 -4.26 0.30 -5.20
C HIS A 258 -3.47 -0.85 -4.57
N VAL A 259 -4.21 -1.71 -3.86
CA VAL A 259 -3.70 -2.95 -3.28
C VAL A 259 -3.72 -4.02 -4.35
N LEU A 260 -2.58 -4.65 -4.56
CA LEU A 260 -2.41 -5.72 -5.54
C LEU A 260 -2.98 -7.05 -5.02
N SER A 261 -3.36 -7.91 -5.96
CA SER A 261 -3.69 -9.33 -5.71
C SER A 261 -2.79 -10.22 -6.55
N PRO A 262 -2.19 -11.28 -5.97
CA PRO A 262 -1.43 -12.28 -6.73
C PRO A 262 -2.34 -13.25 -7.53
N GLY A 263 -3.67 -13.23 -7.30
CA GLY A 263 -4.63 -14.10 -7.96
C GLY A 263 -5.73 -14.62 -7.01
N GLU A 264 -6.24 -15.83 -7.32
CA GLU A 264 -7.44 -16.40 -6.67
C GLU A 264 -7.27 -16.71 -5.17
N ASP A 265 -6.05 -16.93 -4.67
CA ASP A 265 -5.79 -17.25 -3.27
C ASP A 265 -5.86 -16.02 -2.33
N GLY A 266 -6.36 -14.88 -2.83
CA GLY A 266 -6.52 -13.64 -2.09
C GLY A 266 -5.31 -12.69 -2.23
N PRO A 267 -5.35 -11.51 -1.55
CA PRO A 267 -4.44 -10.39 -1.84
C PRO A 267 -3.06 -10.49 -1.18
N TRP A 268 -2.77 -11.56 -0.45
CA TRP A 268 -1.51 -11.70 0.29
C TRP A 268 -0.45 -12.41 -0.54
N PHE A 269 0.65 -11.73 -0.81
CA PHE A 269 1.81 -12.26 -1.52
C PHE A 269 2.68 -13.11 -0.60
N SER A 270 3.06 -14.31 -1.04
CA SER A 270 4.06 -15.12 -0.33
C SER A 270 5.43 -14.43 -0.37
N LEU A 271 6.11 -14.41 0.77
CA LEU A 271 7.48 -13.90 0.91
C LEU A 271 8.53 -15.01 0.95
N GLU A 272 8.19 -16.24 0.61
CA GLU A 272 9.09 -17.40 0.73
C GLU A 272 9.92 -17.66 -0.54
N GLY A 273 9.62 -16.99 -1.66
CA GLY A 273 10.36 -17.12 -2.92
C GLY A 273 11.73 -16.44 -2.93
N GLU A 274 12.53 -16.74 -3.95
CA GLU A 274 13.81 -16.08 -4.24
C GLU A 274 13.63 -14.59 -4.61
N GLU A 275 12.47 -14.26 -5.19
CA GLU A 275 12.03 -12.93 -5.61
C GLU A 275 10.57 -12.74 -5.24
N VAL A 276 10.10 -11.51 -5.26
CA VAL A 276 8.68 -11.16 -5.07
C VAL A 276 8.09 -10.82 -6.44
N ALA A 277 7.29 -11.74 -6.98
CA ALA A 277 6.57 -11.54 -8.22
C ALA A 277 5.31 -10.71 -7.97
N THR A 278 5.10 -9.65 -8.77
CA THR A 278 3.90 -8.81 -8.72
C THR A 278 3.25 -8.73 -10.09
N PRO A 279 1.94 -8.48 -10.18
CA PRO A 279 1.29 -8.15 -11.44
C PRO A 279 1.91 -6.90 -12.07
N PHE A 280 1.85 -6.81 -13.39
CA PHE A 280 2.24 -5.65 -14.21
C PHE A 280 3.72 -5.31 -14.26
N TRP A 281 4.58 -5.98 -13.48
CA TRP A 281 6.01 -5.74 -13.48
C TRP A 281 6.83 -7.04 -13.34
N LYS A 282 8.11 -6.98 -13.71
CA LYS A 282 9.04 -8.09 -13.46
C LYS A 282 9.27 -8.29 -11.95
N PRO A 283 9.59 -9.52 -11.51
CA PRO A 283 9.84 -9.80 -10.09
C PRO A 283 10.89 -8.90 -9.45
N PHE A 284 10.71 -8.61 -8.18
CA PHE A 284 11.65 -7.83 -7.36
C PHE A 284 12.59 -8.75 -6.60
N PRO A 285 13.91 -8.70 -6.83
CA PRO A 285 14.87 -9.41 -6.00
C PRO A 285 14.91 -8.79 -4.59
N TRP A 286 15.30 -9.55 -3.59
CA TRP A 286 15.41 -9.06 -2.22
C TRP A 286 16.41 -7.91 -2.06
N SER A 287 17.39 -7.78 -2.95
CA SER A 287 18.31 -6.65 -3.03
C SER A 287 17.63 -5.32 -3.39
N ALA A 288 16.42 -5.36 -3.93
CA ALA A 288 15.60 -4.19 -4.25
C ALA A 288 14.84 -3.62 -3.05
N LEU A 289 14.85 -4.30 -1.88
CA LEU A 289 14.16 -3.85 -0.68
C LEU A 289 14.81 -2.59 -0.10
N ARG A 290 14.00 -1.60 0.24
CA ARG A 290 14.39 -0.31 0.83
C ARG A 290 13.46 0.07 1.96
N ARG A 291 13.94 1.00 2.78
CA ARG A 291 13.20 1.62 3.89
C ARG A 291 13.54 3.09 3.97
N PHE A 292 12.54 3.93 4.21
CA PHE A 292 12.82 5.32 4.59
C PHE A 292 13.57 5.38 5.92
N PRO A 293 14.40 6.43 6.14
CA PRO A 293 15.05 6.65 7.43
C PRO A 293 14.03 6.66 8.57
N ALA A 294 14.43 6.15 9.73
CA ALA A 294 13.61 6.25 10.93
C ALA A 294 13.37 7.73 11.28
N PRO A 295 12.21 8.03 11.85
CA PRO A 295 11.89 9.38 12.28
C PRO A 295 12.83 9.92 13.35
#